data_4093131d17f993b158b7e13c36e87109
#
_entry.id   4093131d17f993b158b7e13c36e87109
#
_cell.length_a   1.000
_cell.length_b   1.000
_cell.length_c   1.000
_cell.angle_alpha   90.00
_cell.angle_beta   90.00
_cell.angle_gamma   90.00
#
_symmetry.space_group_name_H-M   'P 1'
#
loop_
_entity.id
_entity.type
_entity.pdbx_description
1 polymer ?
#
loop_
_entity_poly.entity_id
_entity_poly.type
_entity_poly.pdbx_seq_one_letter_code
_entity_poly.pdbx_strand_id
1 'polypeptide(L)'
;MTRFLLLAAVALTAVSAQAQKAELTFGVSALCGMCENRIEAAFDQKGIVAADYNLETKKIHVVYKTKKWNEESLHKLATGVGHDTDKYKATDEQYANMHGCCKYRDVEHGSCTGHDHDHDHR
;
A
#
# COMPACT_ATOMS: atom_id res chain seq x y z
N MET A 1 -44.17 -39.77 -2.37
CA MET A 1 -43.86 -38.46 -2.96
C MET A 1 -43.21 -37.46 -1.97
N THR A 2 -42.90 -37.87 -0.74
CA THR A 2 -42.40 -36.93 0.31
C THR A 2 -40.87 -36.97 0.49
N ARG A 3 -40.15 -37.74 -0.31
CA ARG A 3 -38.68 -37.88 -0.15
C ARG A 3 -37.82 -36.99 -1.10
N PHE A 4 -38.43 -36.28 -2.03
CA PHE A 4 -37.72 -35.43 -2.99
C PHE A 4 -37.60 -33.95 -2.56
N LEU A 5 -38.26 -33.55 -1.49
CA LEU A 5 -38.26 -32.14 -1.05
C LEU A 5 -37.13 -31.79 -0.06
N LEU A 6 -36.36 -32.76 0.42
CA LEU A 6 -35.31 -32.54 1.40
C LEU A 6 -33.88 -32.32 0.77
N LEU A 7 -33.75 -32.52 -0.51
CA LEU A 7 -32.42 -32.35 -1.21
C LEU A 7 -32.21 -30.97 -1.82
N ALA A 8 -33.25 -30.11 -1.83
CA ALA A 8 -33.16 -28.77 -2.41
C ALA A 8 -32.71 -27.68 -1.42
N ALA A 9 -32.57 -27.98 -0.13
CA ALA A 9 -32.28 -26.97 0.88
C ALA A 9 -30.79 -26.82 1.26
N VAL A 10 -29.90 -27.65 0.70
CA VAL A 10 -28.47 -27.67 1.09
C VAL A 10 -27.57 -26.87 0.15
N ALA A 11 -28.10 -26.38 -0.96
CA ALA A 11 -27.25 -25.74 -2.00
C ALA A 11 -27.06 -24.21 -1.85
N LEU A 12 -27.58 -23.57 -0.76
CA LEU A 12 -27.60 -22.11 -0.67
C LEU A 12 -26.59 -21.50 0.31
N THR A 13 -25.66 -22.25 0.86
CA THR A 13 -24.76 -21.72 1.90
C THR A 13 -23.30 -21.47 1.50
N ALA A 14 -22.96 -21.58 0.22
CA ALA A 14 -21.54 -21.49 -0.20
C ALA A 14 -21.09 -20.15 -0.78
N VAL A 15 -21.89 -19.06 -0.72
CA VAL A 15 -21.57 -17.81 -1.42
C VAL A 15 -20.93 -16.74 -0.53
N SER A 16 -20.78 -16.96 0.76
CA SER A 16 -20.32 -15.89 1.66
C SER A 16 -18.80 -15.78 1.85
N ALA A 17 -17.98 -16.68 1.32
CA ALA A 17 -16.54 -16.68 1.63
C ALA A 17 -15.70 -15.72 0.78
N GLN A 18 -16.19 -15.26 -0.36
CA GLN A 18 -15.43 -14.39 -1.27
C GLN A 18 -15.64 -12.88 -1.08
N ALA A 19 -16.68 -12.47 -0.34
CA ALA A 19 -17.01 -11.06 -0.13
C ALA A 19 -16.11 -10.32 0.88
N GLN A 20 -15.08 -10.96 1.44
CA GLN A 20 -14.23 -10.39 2.50
C GLN A 20 -12.91 -9.79 2.01
N LYS A 21 -12.61 -9.93 0.73
CA LYS A 21 -11.40 -9.38 0.10
C LYS A 21 -11.81 -8.37 -0.96
N ALA A 22 -11.04 -7.30 -1.04
CA ALA A 22 -11.14 -6.31 -2.10
C ALA A 22 -9.76 -5.98 -2.67
N GLU A 23 -9.74 -5.39 -3.81
CA GLU A 23 -8.54 -4.91 -4.50
C GLU A 23 -8.64 -3.42 -4.72
N LEU A 24 -7.53 -2.72 -4.57
CA LEU A 24 -7.42 -1.29 -4.84
C LEU A 24 -6.08 -0.99 -5.49
N THR A 25 -6.09 -0.17 -6.52
CA THR A 25 -4.88 0.37 -7.14
C THR A 25 -4.90 1.89 -7.04
N PHE A 26 -3.84 2.48 -6.51
CA PHE A 26 -3.74 3.92 -6.38
C PHE A 26 -2.31 4.43 -6.55
N GLY A 27 -2.18 5.72 -6.88
CA GLY A 27 -0.90 6.36 -7.08
C GLY A 27 -0.17 6.66 -5.76
N VAL A 28 1.12 6.39 -5.74
CA VAL A 28 2.02 6.70 -4.61
C VAL A 28 3.31 7.30 -5.17
N SER A 29 3.68 8.47 -4.72
CA SER A 29 4.90 9.15 -5.18
C SER A 29 6.15 8.47 -4.65
N ALA A 30 7.06 8.13 -5.56
CA ALA A 30 8.34 7.52 -5.23
C ALA A 30 9.39 7.81 -6.31
N LEU A 31 10.67 7.70 -5.99
CA LEU A 31 11.77 7.99 -6.91
C LEU A 31 12.55 6.75 -7.35
N CYS A 32 12.75 5.77 -6.48
CA CYS A 32 13.69 4.68 -6.72
C CYS A 32 13.29 3.38 -6.02
N GLY A 33 14.05 2.30 -6.27
CA GLY A 33 13.79 1.00 -5.67
C GLY A 33 13.80 0.98 -4.13
N MET A 34 14.54 1.87 -3.48
CA MET A 34 14.50 2.01 -2.02
C MET A 34 13.13 2.51 -1.55
N CYS A 35 12.52 3.43 -2.28
CA CYS A 35 11.16 3.90 -2.02
C CYS A 35 10.13 2.78 -2.21
N GLU A 36 10.27 1.99 -3.28
CA GLU A 36 9.46 0.80 -3.52
C GLU A 36 9.49 -0.14 -2.32
N ASN A 37 10.68 -0.50 -1.85
CA ASN A 37 10.84 -1.36 -0.70
C ASN A 37 10.21 -0.78 0.57
N ARG A 38 10.34 0.51 0.80
CA ARG A 38 9.71 1.20 1.94
C ARG A 38 8.19 1.17 1.87
N ILE A 39 7.65 1.42 0.68
CA ILE A 39 6.20 1.39 0.45
C ILE A 39 5.68 -0.03 0.69
N GLU A 40 6.26 -1.03 0.06
CA GLU A 40 5.84 -2.41 0.23
C GLU A 40 5.95 -2.89 1.69
N ALA A 41 7.01 -2.51 2.39
CA ALA A 41 7.18 -2.81 3.82
C ALA A 41 6.08 -2.18 4.68
N ALA A 42 5.60 -0.98 4.34
CA ALA A 42 4.50 -0.33 5.05
C ALA A 42 3.18 -1.10 4.89
N PHE A 43 3.01 -1.81 3.79
CA PHE A 43 1.82 -2.65 3.53
C PHE A 43 1.96 -4.08 4.04
N ASP A 44 3.08 -4.45 4.62
CA ASP A 44 3.24 -5.75 5.28
C ASP A 44 2.53 -5.73 6.65
N GLN A 45 1.22 -5.76 6.59
CA GLN A 45 0.31 -5.67 7.73
C GLN A 45 -0.68 -6.82 7.73
N LYS A 46 -1.10 -7.23 8.92
CA LYS A 46 -2.16 -8.23 9.07
C LYS A 46 -3.44 -7.75 8.40
N GLY A 47 -3.99 -8.57 7.52
CA GLY A 47 -5.17 -8.24 6.73
C GLY A 47 -4.85 -7.66 5.34
N ILE A 48 -3.61 -7.39 5.04
CA ILE A 48 -3.12 -7.18 3.68
C ILE A 48 -2.71 -8.54 3.12
N VAL A 49 -3.34 -8.94 2.04
CA VAL A 49 -3.09 -10.25 1.38
C VAL A 49 -1.92 -10.14 0.42
N ALA A 50 -1.86 -9.06 -0.33
CA ALA A 50 -0.78 -8.75 -1.26
C ALA A 50 -0.67 -7.24 -1.45
N ALA A 51 0.53 -6.76 -1.65
CA ALA A 51 0.81 -5.38 -2.03
C ALA A 51 2.00 -5.38 -2.99
N ASP A 52 1.79 -4.83 -4.15
CA ASP A 52 2.78 -4.78 -5.23
C ASP A 52 2.86 -3.35 -5.76
N TYR A 53 4.02 -2.74 -5.60
CA TYR A 53 4.29 -1.39 -6.07
C TYR A 53 5.03 -1.43 -7.41
N ASN A 54 4.55 -0.67 -8.37
CA ASN A 54 5.21 -0.52 -9.66
C ASN A 54 5.86 0.87 -9.76
N LEU A 55 7.18 0.89 -9.81
CA LEU A 55 7.96 2.14 -9.85
C LEU A 55 7.78 2.90 -11.17
N GLU A 56 7.53 2.22 -12.27
CA GLU A 56 7.31 2.88 -13.58
C GLU A 56 5.98 3.63 -13.61
N THR A 57 4.91 2.98 -13.15
CA THR A 57 3.56 3.57 -13.13
C THR A 57 3.30 4.44 -11.92
N LYS A 58 4.16 4.35 -10.89
CA LYS A 58 3.97 5.00 -9.58
C LYS A 58 2.66 4.59 -8.90
N LYS A 59 2.26 3.33 -9.06
CA LYS A 59 1.03 2.79 -8.49
C LYS A 59 1.30 1.56 -7.64
N ILE A 60 0.53 1.44 -6.58
CA ILE A 60 0.48 0.22 -5.77
C ILE A 60 -0.83 -0.51 -6.02
N HIS A 61 -0.75 -1.81 -6.19
CA HIS A 61 -1.89 -2.71 -6.21
C HIS A 61 -1.97 -3.46 -4.89
N VAL A 62 -3.10 -3.37 -4.22
CA VAL A 62 -3.30 -3.96 -2.88
C VAL A 62 -4.50 -4.87 -2.89
N VAL A 63 -4.33 -6.08 -2.39
CA VAL A 63 -5.41 -7.01 -2.05
C VAL A 63 -5.52 -7.06 -0.54
N TYR A 64 -6.69 -6.78 0.00
CA TYR A 64 -6.88 -6.61 1.44
C TYR A 64 -8.20 -7.18 1.93
N LYS A 65 -8.25 -7.45 3.22
CA LYS A 65 -9.47 -7.89 3.90
C LYS A 65 -10.29 -6.67 4.30
N THR A 66 -11.52 -6.60 3.80
CA THR A 66 -12.43 -5.45 3.99
C THR A 66 -12.88 -5.26 5.43
N LYS A 67 -12.80 -6.29 6.26
CA LYS A 67 -13.07 -6.19 7.70
C LYS A 67 -12.01 -5.39 8.44
N LYS A 68 -10.79 -5.30 7.90
CA LYS A 68 -9.66 -4.71 8.58
C LYS A 68 -9.20 -3.39 7.98
N TRP A 69 -9.34 -3.26 6.67
CA TRP A 69 -8.82 -2.14 5.90
C TRP A 69 -9.92 -1.53 5.03
N ASN A 70 -9.82 -0.24 4.82
CA ASN A 70 -10.60 0.51 3.84
C ASN A 70 -9.65 1.40 3.01
N GLU A 71 -10.17 2.04 1.99
CA GLU A 71 -9.39 2.89 1.09
C GLU A 71 -8.57 3.95 1.85
N GLU A 72 -9.22 4.70 2.75
CA GLU A 72 -8.54 5.74 3.54
C GLU A 72 -7.37 5.18 4.37
N SER A 73 -7.58 4.08 5.06
CA SER A 73 -6.54 3.46 5.89
C SER A 73 -5.38 2.92 5.07
N LEU A 74 -5.64 2.44 3.85
CA LEU A 74 -4.59 2.01 2.92
C LEU A 74 -3.74 3.19 2.45
N HIS A 75 -4.36 4.31 2.07
CA HIS A 75 -3.62 5.52 1.74
C HIS A 75 -2.76 6.02 2.91
N LYS A 76 -3.27 5.91 4.14
CA LYS A 76 -2.54 6.30 5.35
C LYS A 76 -1.31 5.44 5.64
N LEU A 77 -1.26 4.21 5.17
CA LEU A 77 -0.04 3.40 5.24
C LEU A 77 1.10 4.03 4.43
N ALA A 78 0.80 4.51 3.24
CA ALA A 78 1.80 5.19 2.40
C ALA A 78 2.21 6.55 2.96
N THR A 79 1.25 7.38 3.36
CA THR A 79 1.56 8.69 3.93
C THR A 79 2.28 8.60 5.26
N GLY A 80 1.99 7.60 6.06
CA GLY A 80 2.66 7.34 7.34
C GLY A 80 4.16 7.12 7.22
N VAL A 81 4.64 6.65 6.07
CA VAL A 81 6.08 6.51 5.76
C VAL A 81 6.60 7.64 4.86
N GLY A 82 5.83 8.69 4.66
CA GLY A 82 6.25 9.92 4.00
C GLY A 82 5.91 10.03 2.51
N HIS A 83 5.21 9.06 1.94
CA HIS A 83 4.86 9.05 0.52
C HIS A 83 3.44 9.60 0.28
N ASP A 84 3.34 10.63 -0.55
CA ASP A 84 2.04 11.14 -1.00
C ASP A 84 1.33 10.12 -1.85
N THR A 85 0.02 10.08 -1.74
CA THR A 85 -0.83 9.33 -2.65
C THR A 85 -1.62 10.28 -3.55
N ASP A 86 -2.35 9.74 -4.51
CA ASP A 86 -3.21 10.55 -5.38
C ASP A 86 -4.39 11.21 -4.66
N LYS A 87 -4.70 10.80 -3.41
CA LYS A 87 -5.78 11.37 -2.59
C LYS A 87 -5.32 12.06 -1.31
N TYR A 88 -4.17 11.67 -0.76
CA TYR A 88 -3.68 12.14 0.54
C TYR A 88 -2.22 12.56 0.45
N LYS A 89 -1.87 13.58 1.19
CA LYS A 89 -0.48 14.03 1.34
C LYS A 89 0.08 13.61 2.69
N ALA A 90 1.32 13.13 2.68
CA ALA A 90 2.10 13.00 3.90
C ALA A 90 2.31 14.38 4.54
N THR A 91 2.28 14.44 5.87
CA THR A 91 2.63 15.66 6.59
C THR A 91 4.10 16.00 6.39
N ASP A 92 4.47 17.25 6.62
CA ASP A 92 5.87 17.69 6.53
C ASP A 92 6.77 16.89 7.48
N GLU A 93 6.25 16.53 8.65
CA GLU A 93 6.97 15.68 9.62
C GLU A 93 7.16 14.26 9.09
N GLN A 94 6.12 13.63 8.55
CA GLN A 94 6.21 12.29 7.94
C GLN A 94 7.19 12.30 6.77
N TYR A 95 7.15 13.32 5.94
CA TYR A 95 8.06 13.50 4.81
C TYR A 95 9.50 13.73 5.26
N ALA A 96 9.72 14.55 6.29
CA ALA A 96 11.04 14.86 6.82
C ALA A 96 11.76 13.61 7.37
N ASN A 97 11.01 12.63 7.86
CA ASN A 97 11.55 11.38 8.38
C ASN A 97 11.97 10.39 7.29
N MET A 98 11.71 10.70 6.01
CA MET A 98 12.16 9.86 4.91
C MET A 98 13.66 9.95 4.69
N HIS A 99 14.21 8.85 4.19
CA HIS A 99 15.59 8.85 3.71
C HIS A 99 15.78 9.87 2.58
N GLY A 100 16.94 10.54 2.53
CA GLY A 100 17.19 11.61 1.59
C GLY A 100 16.98 11.25 0.12
N CYS A 101 17.34 10.02 -0.30
CA CYS A 101 17.12 9.55 -1.67
C CYS A 101 15.64 9.30 -2.02
N CYS A 102 14.74 9.24 -1.04
CA CYS A 102 13.31 9.10 -1.25
C CYS A 102 12.56 10.44 -1.27
N LYS A 103 13.25 11.55 -1.11
CA LYS A 103 12.63 12.89 -1.04
C LYS A 103 12.20 13.41 -2.40
N TYR A 104 11.09 12.92 -2.87
CA TYR A 104 10.54 13.18 -4.21
C TYR A 104 10.01 14.62 -4.38
N ARG A 105 9.73 15.36 -3.31
CA ARG A 105 9.32 16.77 -3.38
C ARG A 105 10.49 17.68 -3.73
N ASP A 106 11.71 17.21 -3.50
CA ASP A 106 12.94 17.96 -3.70
C ASP A 106 13.67 17.54 -4.99
N VAL A 107 12.92 17.10 -6.01
CA VAL A 107 13.46 16.58 -7.28
C VAL A 107 14.37 17.54 -8.03
N GLU A 108 14.32 18.83 -7.75
CA GLU A 108 15.25 19.79 -8.33
C GLU A 108 16.69 19.62 -7.81
N HIS A 109 16.88 18.86 -6.74
CA HIS A 109 18.19 18.65 -6.11
C HIS A 109 18.73 17.25 -6.27
N GLY A 110 18.19 16.43 -7.15
CA GLY A 110 18.89 15.34 -7.47
C GLY A 110 18.61 13.95 -7.42
N SER A 111 19.24 13.47 -8.11
CA SER A 111 19.77 12.15 -8.27
C SER A 111 19.99 11.46 -6.92
N CYS A 112 19.30 10.35 -6.73
CA CYS A 112 19.73 9.33 -5.78
C CYS A 112 21.03 8.69 -6.30
N THR A 113 22.04 9.48 -6.54
CA THR A 113 23.40 8.99 -6.70
C THR A 113 23.90 8.73 -5.29
N GLY A 114 24.06 7.46 -4.97
CA GLY A 114 24.52 7.01 -3.68
C GLY A 114 25.91 7.54 -3.32
N HIS A 115 25.94 8.77 -2.92
CA HIS A 115 27.04 9.31 -2.14
C HIS A 115 26.51 9.50 -0.73
N ASP A 116 26.72 8.48 0.06
CA ASP A 116 26.80 8.62 1.49
C ASP A 116 27.93 9.62 1.78
N HIS A 117 27.56 10.87 1.87
CA HIS A 117 28.37 11.82 2.58
C HIS A 117 28.03 11.66 4.06
N ASP A 118 28.73 10.74 4.64
CA ASP A 118 28.94 10.67 6.05
C ASP A 118 29.45 12.04 6.51
N HIS A 119 28.55 12.88 6.91
CA HIS A 119 28.90 14.09 7.64
C HIS A 119 29.02 13.71 9.08
N ASP A 120 30.23 13.32 9.42
CA ASP A 120 30.74 13.33 10.76
C ASP A 120 30.40 14.68 11.41
N HIS A 121 29.43 14.65 12.30
CA HIS A 121 29.12 15.75 13.17
C HIS A 121 29.94 15.63 14.43
N ARG A 122 30.94 16.41 14.44
CA ARG A 122 31.64 16.74 15.68
C ARG A 122 30.72 17.48 16.65
#